data_c10e5eb604106bc8dcb7f037672fc010
#
_entry.id   c10e5eb604106bc8dcb7f037672fc010
#
_cell.length_a   1.000
_cell.length_b   1.000
_cell.length_c   1.000
_cell.angle_alpha   90.00
_cell.angle_beta   90.00
_cell.angle_gamma   90.00
#
_symmetry.space_group_name_H-M   'P 1'
#
loop_
_entity.id
_entity.type
_entity.pdbx_description
1 polymer ?
#
loop_
_entity_poly.entity_id
_entity_poly.type
_entity_poly.pdbx_seq_one_letter_code
_entity_poly.pdbx_strand_id
1 'polypeptide(L)'
;IEIPLPTLSVNSETICSGNTIELIAEASIPGGNYTWSGGLGNSSSITVAPISNAFYTVNYELNGCESNPATSTVFVLPTPVVSISGPSSICSSQSVTLTGNPSLPGGSYEWFPGGEVSNSITSFPPASTVFGLSYTLNGCPSDTAQINVEVIPTPIITLQDISICDGESGTLTAQPSVMGGTYNWVPFGYATPSITESPDTTTMHS
;
A
#
# COMPACT_ATOMS: atom_id res chain seq x y z
N ILE A 1 18.29 -61.22 -17.86
CA ILE A 1 17.09 -60.32 -17.90
C ILE A 1 17.66 -58.94 -18.04
N GLU A 2 17.40 -58.29 -19.17
CA GLU A 2 17.77 -56.89 -19.39
C GLU A 2 16.76 -55.98 -18.68
N ILE A 3 17.25 -55.11 -17.79
CA ILE A 3 16.39 -54.15 -17.07
C ILE A 3 16.38 -52.88 -17.94
N PRO A 4 15.21 -52.42 -18.38
CA PRO A 4 15.14 -51.17 -19.13
C PRO A 4 15.61 -49.97 -18.30
N LEU A 5 16.38 -49.08 -18.92
CA LEU A 5 16.87 -47.86 -18.29
C LEU A 5 15.68 -46.94 -17.95
N PRO A 6 15.49 -46.52 -16.70
CA PRO A 6 14.40 -45.60 -16.37
C PRO A 6 14.63 -44.22 -16.98
N THR A 7 13.57 -43.56 -17.43
CA THR A 7 13.58 -42.12 -17.79
C THR A 7 13.04 -41.30 -16.65
N LEU A 8 13.51 -40.05 -16.55
CA LEU A 8 13.16 -39.13 -15.47
C LEU A 8 12.74 -37.79 -16.07
N SER A 9 11.69 -37.23 -15.53
CA SER A 9 11.23 -35.85 -15.82
C SER A 9 11.02 -35.06 -14.53
N VAL A 10 11.04 -33.74 -14.65
CA VAL A 10 10.75 -32.82 -13.53
C VAL A 10 10.07 -31.57 -14.08
N ASN A 11 9.11 -31.01 -13.35
CA ASN A 11 8.42 -29.77 -13.71
C ASN A 11 9.37 -28.56 -13.64
N SER A 12 9.05 -27.54 -14.44
CA SER A 12 9.70 -26.20 -14.40
C SER A 12 8.62 -25.14 -14.33
N GLU A 13 8.86 -24.09 -13.55
CA GLU A 13 7.84 -23.09 -13.23
C GLU A 13 8.43 -21.68 -13.16
N THR A 14 7.53 -20.68 -13.21
CA THR A 14 7.84 -19.27 -12.96
C THR A 14 7.12 -18.83 -11.69
N ILE A 15 7.86 -18.28 -10.75
CA ILE A 15 7.34 -17.82 -9.46
C ILE A 15 7.78 -16.39 -9.15
N CYS A 16 7.11 -15.76 -8.19
CA CYS A 16 7.58 -14.48 -7.61
C CYS A 16 8.72 -14.75 -6.61
N SER A 17 9.64 -13.81 -6.48
CA SER A 17 10.78 -13.91 -5.56
C SER A 17 10.32 -14.24 -4.13
N GLY A 18 10.89 -15.29 -3.55
CA GLY A 18 10.58 -15.76 -2.20
C GLY A 18 9.32 -16.62 -2.07
N ASN A 19 8.53 -16.81 -3.14
CA ASN A 19 7.44 -17.77 -3.12
C ASN A 19 7.97 -19.20 -3.15
N THR A 20 7.21 -20.12 -2.57
CA THR A 20 7.53 -21.55 -2.58
C THR A 20 6.97 -22.23 -3.83
N ILE A 21 7.70 -23.23 -4.30
CA ILE A 21 7.27 -24.12 -5.37
C ILE A 21 7.61 -25.56 -5.02
N GLU A 22 6.73 -26.50 -5.32
CA GLU A 22 7.01 -27.93 -5.24
C GLU A 22 7.53 -28.42 -6.61
N LEU A 23 8.74 -28.97 -6.61
CA LEU A 23 9.34 -29.66 -7.74
C LEU A 23 9.05 -31.15 -7.61
N ILE A 24 8.42 -31.72 -8.64
CA ILE A 24 7.98 -33.12 -8.65
C ILE A 24 8.76 -33.84 -9.75
N ALA A 25 9.51 -34.86 -9.37
CA ALA A 25 10.22 -35.73 -10.27
C ALA A 25 9.41 -37.01 -10.50
N GLU A 26 9.26 -37.38 -11.79
CA GLU A 26 8.51 -38.56 -12.20
C GLU A 26 9.44 -39.51 -12.99
N ALA A 27 9.61 -40.71 -12.45
CA ALA A 27 10.35 -41.79 -13.12
C ALA A 27 9.40 -42.71 -13.89
N SER A 28 9.79 -43.16 -15.08
CA SER A 28 8.98 -44.06 -15.91
C SER A 28 8.76 -45.43 -15.28
N ILE A 29 9.64 -45.89 -14.38
CA ILE A 29 9.55 -47.13 -13.65
C ILE A 29 9.65 -46.81 -12.14
N PRO A 30 8.64 -47.07 -11.31
CA PRO A 30 8.66 -46.74 -9.91
C PRO A 30 9.53 -47.72 -9.09
N GLY A 31 9.85 -47.32 -7.85
CA GLY A 31 10.50 -48.17 -6.83
C GLY A 31 11.99 -47.93 -6.65
N GLY A 32 12.59 -46.96 -7.33
CA GLY A 32 13.97 -46.56 -7.15
C GLY A 32 14.12 -45.33 -6.19
N ASN A 33 15.35 -44.83 -6.11
CA ASN A 33 15.76 -43.75 -5.24
C ASN A 33 16.00 -42.47 -6.03
N TYR A 34 15.46 -41.35 -5.52
CA TYR A 34 15.74 -40.02 -6.05
C TYR A 34 16.90 -39.38 -5.27
N THR A 35 17.69 -38.56 -5.96
CA THR A 35 18.72 -37.73 -5.32
C THR A 35 18.77 -36.36 -5.96
N TRP A 36 18.39 -35.35 -5.19
CA TRP A 36 18.39 -33.95 -5.63
C TRP A 36 19.74 -33.29 -5.40
N SER A 37 20.15 -32.44 -6.32
CA SER A 37 21.36 -31.62 -6.20
C SER A 37 21.32 -30.74 -4.96
N GLY A 38 22.51 -30.38 -4.42
CA GLY A 38 22.62 -29.52 -3.24
C GLY A 38 22.17 -30.13 -1.92
N GLY A 39 21.93 -31.47 -1.88
CA GLY A 39 21.50 -32.13 -0.64
C GLY A 39 20.05 -31.84 -0.23
N LEU A 40 19.20 -31.48 -1.19
CA LEU A 40 17.80 -31.08 -0.94
C LEU A 40 16.88 -32.26 -0.60
N GLY A 41 17.39 -33.50 -0.66
CA GLY A 41 16.65 -34.69 -0.26
C GLY A 41 16.60 -35.80 -1.29
N ASN A 42 15.90 -36.89 -0.90
CA ASN A 42 15.77 -38.13 -1.70
C ASN A 42 14.31 -38.49 -1.98
N SER A 43 13.41 -37.56 -1.81
CA SER A 43 11.99 -37.75 -2.13
C SER A 43 11.73 -37.53 -3.61
N SER A 44 10.61 -38.06 -4.13
CA SER A 44 10.12 -37.75 -5.47
C SER A 44 9.72 -36.28 -5.65
N SER A 45 9.50 -35.54 -4.55
CA SER A 45 9.27 -34.09 -4.59
C SER A 45 10.07 -33.36 -3.52
N ILE A 46 10.39 -32.09 -3.80
CA ILE A 46 11.01 -31.13 -2.88
C ILE A 46 10.31 -29.78 -2.99
N THR A 47 10.28 -29.03 -1.88
CA THR A 47 9.81 -27.65 -1.85
C THR A 47 11.00 -26.70 -1.76
N VAL A 48 11.03 -25.72 -2.66
CA VAL A 48 12.10 -24.72 -2.71
C VAL A 48 11.49 -23.30 -2.77
N ALA A 49 12.26 -22.28 -2.34
CA ALA A 49 11.86 -20.87 -2.35
C ALA A 49 13.02 -19.98 -2.83
N PRO A 50 13.39 -20.06 -4.12
CA PRO A 50 14.49 -19.27 -4.65
C PRO A 50 14.12 -17.78 -4.75
N ILE A 51 15.11 -16.90 -4.52
CA ILE A 51 14.97 -15.44 -4.68
C ILE A 51 15.54 -14.92 -6.01
N SER A 52 16.13 -15.80 -6.80
CA SER A 52 16.65 -15.57 -8.15
C SER A 52 16.53 -16.86 -8.97
N ASN A 53 16.65 -16.75 -10.30
CA ASN A 53 16.59 -17.92 -11.18
C ASN A 53 17.50 -19.03 -10.67
N ALA A 54 16.95 -20.24 -10.58
CA ALA A 54 17.64 -21.40 -10.02
C ALA A 54 17.42 -22.66 -10.87
N PHE A 55 18.41 -23.54 -10.81
CA PHE A 55 18.38 -24.85 -11.47
C PHE A 55 18.50 -25.93 -10.41
N TYR A 56 17.63 -26.93 -10.51
CA TYR A 56 17.60 -28.08 -9.62
C TYR A 56 17.70 -29.35 -10.46
N THR A 57 18.70 -30.16 -10.19
CA THR A 57 18.91 -31.42 -10.91
C THR A 57 18.55 -32.57 -9.97
N VAL A 58 17.87 -33.55 -10.53
CA VAL A 58 17.51 -34.80 -9.84
C VAL A 58 18.04 -36.00 -10.62
N ASN A 59 18.60 -36.94 -9.89
CA ASN A 59 19.00 -38.28 -10.41
C ASN A 59 18.03 -39.31 -9.86
N TYR A 60 17.88 -40.40 -10.58
CA TYR A 60 17.08 -41.54 -10.14
C TYR A 60 17.80 -42.85 -10.43
N GLU A 61 17.84 -43.74 -9.44
CA GLU A 61 18.47 -45.05 -9.51
C GLU A 61 17.46 -46.15 -9.19
N LEU A 62 17.39 -47.16 -10.03
CA LEU A 62 16.58 -48.35 -9.81
C LEU A 62 17.43 -49.63 -10.03
N ASN A 63 17.60 -50.41 -8.94
CA ASN A 63 18.35 -51.69 -8.96
C ASN A 63 19.78 -51.56 -9.58
N GLY A 64 20.49 -50.46 -9.28
CA GLY A 64 21.82 -50.17 -9.82
C GLY A 64 21.85 -49.59 -11.25
N CYS A 65 20.67 -49.31 -11.84
CA CYS A 65 20.57 -48.63 -13.14
C CYS A 65 20.19 -47.17 -12.94
N GLU A 66 21.07 -46.23 -13.30
CA GLU A 66 20.85 -44.78 -13.19
C GLU A 66 20.15 -44.24 -14.44
N SER A 67 19.16 -43.36 -14.24
CA SER A 67 18.57 -42.57 -15.31
C SER A 67 19.50 -41.44 -15.78
N ASN A 68 19.25 -40.88 -16.96
CA ASN A 68 19.79 -39.56 -17.25
C ASN A 68 19.23 -38.54 -16.23
N PRO A 69 20.06 -37.59 -15.77
CA PRO A 69 19.59 -36.53 -14.87
C PRO A 69 18.49 -35.67 -15.51
N ALA A 70 17.48 -35.30 -14.73
CA ALA A 70 16.49 -34.30 -15.12
C ALA A 70 16.78 -33.00 -14.43
N THR A 71 16.60 -31.87 -15.11
CA THR A 71 16.85 -30.54 -14.59
C THR A 71 15.57 -29.70 -14.65
N SER A 72 15.15 -29.17 -13.49
CA SER A 72 14.13 -28.15 -13.37
C SER A 72 14.78 -26.76 -13.47
N THR A 73 14.13 -25.87 -14.19
CA THR A 73 14.44 -24.45 -14.23
C THR A 73 13.31 -23.68 -13.54
N VAL A 74 13.62 -23.00 -12.43
CA VAL A 74 12.70 -22.11 -11.76
C VAL A 74 13.07 -20.68 -12.13
N PHE A 75 12.22 -20.02 -12.93
CA PHE A 75 12.33 -18.60 -13.24
C PHE A 75 11.72 -17.78 -12.11
N VAL A 76 12.46 -16.78 -11.61
CA VAL A 76 12.03 -15.94 -10.51
C VAL A 76 11.81 -14.53 -10.99
N LEU A 77 10.55 -14.08 -10.92
CA LEU A 77 10.15 -12.71 -11.20
C LEU A 77 10.38 -11.83 -9.97
N PRO A 78 10.86 -10.59 -10.15
CA PRO A 78 11.03 -9.69 -9.02
C PRO A 78 9.68 -9.28 -8.42
N THR A 79 9.57 -9.29 -7.09
CA THR A 79 8.45 -8.71 -6.38
C THR A 79 8.64 -7.20 -6.30
N PRO A 80 7.72 -6.37 -6.85
CA PRO A 80 7.85 -4.93 -6.82
C PRO A 80 7.61 -4.40 -5.39
N VAL A 81 8.17 -3.22 -5.10
CA VAL A 81 7.83 -2.41 -3.93
C VAL A 81 7.08 -1.18 -4.43
N VAL A 82 6.06 -0.73 -3.70
CA VAL A 82 5.33 0.49 -4.00
C VAL A 82 5.33 1.42 -2.79
N SER A 83 5.34 2.73 -3.04
CA SER A 83 5.16 3.77 -2.03
C SER A 83 4.10 4.76 -2.50
N ILE A 84 3.50 5.48 -1.55
CA ILE A 84 2.52 6.53 -1.82
C ILE A 84 3.17 7.88 -1.50
N SER A 85 2.98 8.87 -2.38
CA SER A 85 3.32 10.27 -2.14
C SER A 85 2.08 11.15 -2.25
N GLY A 86 2.04 12.22 -1.44
CA GLY A 86 0.96 13.20 -1.39
C GLY A 86 0.86 13.85 -0.01
N PRO A 87 -0.08 14.79 0.17
CA PRO A 87 -0.32 15.42 1.46
C PRO A 87 -0.82 14.42 2.51
N SER A 88 -0.30 14.52 3.75
CA SER A 88 -0.77 13.74 4.90
C SER A 88 -1.87 14.45 5.70
N SER A 89 -2.22 15.69 5.34
CA SER A 89 -3.32 16.45 5.94
C SER A 89 -3.95 17.41 4.94
N ILE A 90 -5.26 17.62 5.06
CA ILE A 90 -6.06 18.58 4.28
C ILE A 90 -7.09 19.23 5.22
N CYS A 91 -7.59 20.42 4.84
CA CYS A 91 -8.78 20.97 5.50
C CYS A 91 -10.05 20.25 5.05
N SER A 92 -11.08 20.23 5.88
CA SER A 92 -12.40 19.69 5.50
C SER A 92 -12.91 20.31 4.20
N SER A 93 -13.56 19.50 3.37
CA SER A 93 -14.05 19.86 2.03
C SER A 93 -12.97 20.12 0.97
N GLN A 94 -11.70 19.87 1.27
CA GLN A 94 -10.64 19.91 0.26
C GLN A 94 -10.37 18.52 -0.32
N SER A 95 -9.81 18.49 -1.52
CA SER A 95 -9.34 17.27 -2.16
C SER A 95 -7.89 16.96 -1.82
N VAL A 96 -7.55 15.68 -1.84
CA VAL A 96 -6.18 15.20 -1.80
C VAL A 96 -5.87 14.43 -3.07
N THR A 97 -4.69 14.67 -3.65
CA THR A 97 -4.16 13.86 -4.75
C THR A 97 -3.00 13.02 -4.22
N LEU A 98 -3.12 11.70 -4.39
CA LEU A 98 -2.13 10.71 -3.99
C LEU A 98 -1.55 10.06 -5.24
N THR A 99 -0.25 9.79 -5.24
CA THR A 99 0.46 9.18 -6.36
C THR A 99 1.23 7.95 -5.90
N GLY A 100 1.05 6.84 -6.62
CA GLY A 100 1.79 5.60 -6.42
C GLY A 100 3.13 5.60 -7.14
N ASN A 101 4.19 5.23 -6.43
CA ASN A 101 5.57 5.20 -6.93
C ASN A 101 6.12 3.77 -6.82
N PRO A 102 5.99 2.95 -7.88
CA PRO A 102 6.53 1.59 -7.87
C PRO A 102 8.03 1.59 -8.15
N SER A 103 8.74 0.61 -7.58
CA SER A 103 10.17 0.39 -7.83
C SER A 103 10.48 -0.07 -9.25
N LEU A 104 9.51 -0.73 -9.91
CA LEU A 104 9.59 -1.25 -11.27
C LEU A 104 8.33 -0.83 -12.04
N PRO A 105 8.45 -0.20 -13.22
CA PRO A 105 7.30 0.25 -14.01
C PRO A 105 6.63 -0.90 -14.78
N GLY A 106 5.41 -0.65 -15.28
CA GLY A 106 4.71 -1.54 -16.23
C GLY A 106 3.66 -2.45 -15.62
N GLY A 107 3.40 -2.38 -14.32
CA GLY A 107 2.35 -3.13 -13.64
C GLY A 107 1.05 -2.35 -13.47
N SER A 108 0.11 -2.94 -12.72
CA SER A 108 -1.21 -2.40 -12.41
C SER A 108 -1.29 -1.95 -10.96
N TYR A 109 -2.08 -0.89 -10.73
CA TYR A 109 -2.34 -0.30 -9.41
C TYR A 109 -3.71 -0.75 -8.91
N GLU A 110 -3.87 -0.83 -7.59
CA GLU A 110 -5.17 -1.01 -6.93
C GLU A 110 -5.17 -0.23 -5.62
N TRP A 111 -6.04 0.81 -5.55
CA TRP A 111 -6.16 1.70 -4.41
C TRP A 111 -7.30 1.28 -3.48
N PHE A 112 -7.11 1.51 -2.19
CA PHE A 112 -8.09 1.26 -1.13
C PHE A 112 -8.27 2.50 -0.24
N PRO A 113 -9.51 2.87 0.17
CA PRO A 113 -10.77 2.38 -0.37
C PRO A 113 -11.00 2.91 -1.79
N GLY A 114 -11.83 2.25 -2.59
CA GLY A 114 -12.30 2.76 -3.89
C GLY A 114 -12.03 1.82 -5.07
N GLY A 115 -10.91 1.10 -5.09
CA GLY A 115 -10.58 0.14 -6.15
C GLY A 115 -10.09 0.80 -7.45
N GLU A 116 -9.65 2.07 -7.40
CA GLU A 116 -9.09 2.77 -8.56
C GLU A 116 -7.79 2.10 -9.02
N VAL A 117 -7.59 2.07 -10.35
CA VAL A 117 -6.45 1.36 -10.99
C VAL A 117 -5.44 2.29 -11.66
N SER A 118 -5.55 3.58 -11.44
CA SER A 118 -4.63 4.59 -11.98
C SER A 118 -3.40 4.77 -11.10
N ASN A 119 -2.30 5.31 -11.66
CA ASN A 119 -1.11 5.62 -10.88
C ASN A 119 -1.31 6.77 -9.87
N SER A 120 -2.37 7.55 -10.04
CA SER A 120 -2.71 8.68 -9.17
C SER A 120 -4.22 8.76 -8.99
N ILE A 121 -4.65 9.08 -7.77
CA ILE A 121 -6.05 9.28 -7.42
C ILE A 121 -6.27 10.67 -6.83
N THR A 122 -7.47 11.22 -7.02
CA THR A 122 -7.93 12.42 -6.32
C THR A 122 -9.19 12.05 -5.53
N SER A 123 -9.16 12.29 -4.23
CA SER A 123 -10.24 11.96 -3.29
C SER A 123 -10.67 13.17 -2.48
N PHE A 124 -11.92 13.15 -1.99
CA PHE A 124 -12.53 14.15 -1.10
C PHE A 124 -12.98 13.46 0.19
N PRO A 125 -12.07 13.03 1.06
CA PRO A 125 -12.46 12.28 2.25
C PRO A 125 -13.23 13.19 3.24
N PRO A 126 -14.39 12.75 3.74
CA PRO A 126 -15.17 13.54 4.71
C PRO A 126 -14.59 13.51 6.12
N ALA A 127 -13.70 12.58 6.41
CA ALA A 127 -12.99 12.41 7.66
C ALA A 127 -11.59 11.82 7.40
N SER A 128 -10.73 11.86 8.41
CA SER A 128 -9.39 11.28 8.33
C SER A 128 -9.46 9.83 7.85
N THR A 129 -8.71 9.52 6.80
CA THR A 129 -8.83 8.26 6.04
C THR A 129 -7.44 7.68 5.78
N VAL A 130 -7.31 6.37 5.96
CA VAL A 130 -6.13 5.62 5.54
C VAL A 130 -6.35 5.14 4.10
N PHE A 131 -5.47 5.57 3.20
CA PHE A 131 -5.42 5.05 1.84
C PHE A 131 -4.35 3.98 1.74
N GLY A 132 -4.68 2.90 1.04
CA GLY A 132 -3.76 1.80 0.73
C GLY A 132 -3.55 1.70 -0.77
N LEU A 133 -2.40 1.18 -1.17
CA LEU A 133 -2.06 0.91 -2.55
C LEU A 133 -1.33 -0.41 -2.65
N SER A 134 -1.84 -1.32 -3.47
CA SER A 134 -1.11 -2.47 -3.97
C SER A 134 -0.70 -2.28 -5.43
N TYR A 135 0.38 -2.92 -5.83
CA TYR A 135 0.90 -2.85 -7.19
C TYR A 135 1.32 -4.23 -7.66
N THR A 136 0.84 -4.65 -8.82
CA THR A 136 1.13 -5.98 -9.37
C THR A 136 1.91 -5.86 -10.67
N LEU A 137 3.08 -6.51 -10.74
CA LEU A 137 3.93 -6.57 -11.93
C LEU A 137 4.10 -8.02 -12.37
N ASN A 138 3.71 -8.35 -13.61
CA ASN A 138 3.81 -9.70 -14.18
C ASN A 138 3.20 -10.80 -13.29
N GLY A 139 2.12 -10.50 -12.59
CA GLY A 139 1.46 -11.41 -11.65
C GLY A 139 2.08 -11.46 -10.25
N CYS A 140 3.16 -10.70 -9.98
CA CYS A 140 3.77 -10.60 -8.66
C CYS A 140 3.27 -9.34 -7.93
N PRO A 141 2.48 -9.47 -6.86
CA PRO A 141 2.00 -8.34 -6.09
C PRO A 141 3.06 -7.79 -5.15
N SER A 142 3.03 -6.47 -4.92
CA SER A 142 3.76 -5.83 -3.83
C SER A 142 3.06 -6.04 -2.48
N ASP A 143 3.77 -5.76 -1.39
CA ASP A 143 3.10 -5.42 -0.12
C ASP A 143 2.25 -4.15 -0.31
N THR A 144 1.20 -4.00 0.52
CA THR A 144 0.33 -2.82 0.49
C THR A 144 1.01 -1.65 1.19
N ALA A 145 1.29 -0.58 0.43
CA ALA A 145 1.69 0.70 1.00
C ALA A 145 0.47 1.42 1.60
N GLN A 146 0.67 2.20 2.67
CA GLN A 146 -0.41 2.97 3.29
C GLN A 146 0.02 4.40 3.59
N ILE A 147 -0.94 5.33 3.52
CA ILE A 147 -0.82 6.72 3.95
C ILE A 147 -2.09 7.13 4.71
N ASN A 148 -1.92 7.75 5.88
CA ASN A 148 -3.04 8.37 6.58
C ASN A 148 -3.16 9.83 6.12
N VAL A 149 -4.34 10.22 5.65
CA VAL A 149 -4.69 11.61 5.34
C VAL A 149 -5.59 12.12 6.44
N GLU A 150 -5.07 13.03 7.25
CA GLU A 150 -5.81 13.71 8.30
C GLU A 150 -6.71 14.79 7.70
N VAL A 151 -8.00 14.81 8.08
CA VAL A 151 -8.93 15.88 7.71
C VAL A 151 -9.09 16.82 8.90
N ILE A 152 -8.53 18.02 8.77
CA ILE A 152 -8.59 19.07 9.77
C ILE A 152 -9.91 19.84 9.58
N PRO A 153 -10.78 19.94 10.59
CA PRO A 153 -12.04 20.65 10.47
C PRO A 153 -11.81 22.14 10.22
N THR A 154 -12.55 22.72 9.28
CA THR A 154 -12.57 24.17 9.07
C THR A 154 -13.25 24.83 10.25
N PRO A 155 -12.61 25.78 10.95
CA PRO A 155 -13.22 26.44 12.09
C PRO A 155 -14.40 27.31 11.65
N ILE A 156 -15.45 27.30 12.46
CA ILE A 156 -16.62 28.17 12.34
C ILE A 156 -16.59 29.13 13.51
N ILE A 157 -16.81 30.42 13.25
CA ILE A 157 -16.95 31.45 14.30
C ILE A 157 -18.44 31.80 14.44
N THR A 158 -18.93 31.82 15.64
CA THR A 158 -20.25 32.37 15.98
C THR A 158 -20.09 33.62 16.83
N LEU A 159 -20.92 34.62 16.55
CA LEU A 159 -21.03 35.85 17.28
C LEU A 159 -22.47 35.98 17.81
N GLN A 160 -22.63 36.63 18.95
CA GLN A 160 -23.94 37.04 19.48
C GLN A 160 -24.08 38.54 19.33
N ASP A 161 -25.22 38.95 18.77
CA ASP A 161 -25.61 40.36 18.73
C ASP A 161 -25.80 40.89 20.14
N ILE A 162 -25.35 42.11 20.38
CA ILE A 162 -25.60 42.84 21.66
C ILE A 162 -26.32 44.14 21.37
N SER A 163 -27.18 44.52 22.29
CA SER A 163 -27.83 45.83 22.28
C SER A 163 -27.33 46.64 23.48
N ILE A 164 -26.89 47.86 23.26
CA ILE A 164 -26.41 48.78 24.28
C ILE A 164 -27.17 50.11 24.20
N CYS A 165 -27.23 50.85 25.30
CA CYS A 165 -27.78 52.21 25.31
C CYS A 165 -26.76 53.20 24.71
N ASP A 166 -27.26 54.34 24.26
CA ASP A 166 -26.42 55.42 23.76
C ASP A 166 -25.41 55.88 24.82
N GLY A 167 -24.13 55.97 24.43
CA GLY A 167 -23.01 56.29 25.32
C GLY A 167 -22.45 55.12 26.14
N GLU A 168 -23.05 53.94 26.06
CA GLU A 168 -22.55 52.74 26.75
C GLU A 168 -21.57 51.95 25.87
N SER A 169 -20.79 51.07 26.50
CA SER A 169 -19.90 50.17 25.79
C SER A 169 -20.42 48.74 25.82
N GLY A 170 -20.18 48.00 24.75
CA GLY A 170 -20.53 46.59 24.61
C GLY A 170 -19.32 45.73 24.27
N THR A 171 -19.29 44.50 24.78
CA THR A 171 -18.23 43.55 24.46
C THR A 171 -18.79 42.45 23.58
N LEU A 172 -18.21 42.30 22.39
CA LEU A 172 -18.43 41.17 21.47
C LEU A 172 -17.36 40.13 21.71
N THR A 173 -17.78 38.86 21.80
CA THR A 173 -16.87 37.72 21.98
C THR A 173 -17.06 36.71 20.86
N ALA A 174 -15.99 36.41 20.16
CA ALA A 174 -15.97 35.37 19.12
C ALA A 174 -15.91 33.99 19.76
N GLN A 175 -16.81 33.10 19.35
CA GLN A 175 -16.85 31.70 19.80
C GLN A 175 -16.47 30.79 18.64
N PRO A 176 -15.18 30.34 18.54
CA PRO A 176 -14.75 29.43 17.51
C PRO A 176 -15.14 28.00 17.86
N SER A 177 -15.50 27.20 16.84
CA SER A 177 -15.74 25.75 16.97
C SER A 177 -14.47 24.95 17.26
N VAL A 178 -13.29 25.51 16.91
CA VAL A 178 -11.96 24.93 17.14
C VAL A 178 -11.05 25.98 17.75
N MET A 179 -10.41 25.64 18.86
CA MET A 179 -9.53 26.57 19.60
C MET A 179 -8.13 26.65 18.96
N GLY A 180 -7.39 27.75 19.28
CA GLY A 180 -5.99 27.92 18.91
C GLY A 180 -5.74 28.68 17.60
N GLY A 181 -6.80 29.20 16.97
CA GLY A 181 -6.69 30.07 15.79
C GLY A 181 -6.34 31.52 16.16
N THR A 182 -6.07 32.33 15.13
CA THR A 182 -5.91 33.80 15.24
C THR A 182 -7.19 34.49 14.81
N TYR A 183 -7.46 35.65 15.42
CA TYR A 183 -8.65 36.46 15.16
C TYR A 183 -8.30 37.65 14.27
N ASN A 184 -9.26 38.11 13.49
CA ASN A 184 -9.20 39.34 12.73
C ASN A 184 -10.61 39.94 12.66
N TRP A 185 -10.85 40.97 13.42
CA TRP A 185 -12.13 41.70 13.43
C TRP A 185 -12.14 42.76 12.32
N VAL A 186 -13.16 42.70 11.50
CA VAL A 186 -13.34 43.65 10.41
C VAL A 186 -14.33 44.73 10.86
N PRO A 187 -14.07 46.05 10.63
CA PRO A 187 -13.02 46.63 9.77
C PRO A 187 -11.70 46.97 10.46
N PHE A 188 -11.59 46.83 11.77
CA PHE A 188 -10.48 47.42 12.52
C PHE A 188 -9.24 46.56 12.74
N GLY A 189 -9.30 45.27 12.36
CA GLY A 189 -8.13 44.36 12.40
C GLY A 189 -7.70 43.94 13.82
N TYR A 190 -8.57 44.00 14.83
CA TYR A 190 -8.24 43.49 16.16
C TYR A 190 -7.99 41.99 16.15
N ALA A 191 -6.94 41.56 16.85
CA ALA A 191 -6.50 40.17 16.89
C ALA A 191 -6.86 39.43 18.21
N THR A 192 -7.76 39.98 18.98
CA THR A 192 -8.18 39.43 20.29
C THR A 192 -9.46 38.60 20.19
N PRO A 193 -9.70 37.63 21.11
CA PRO A 193 -10.92 36.84 21.12
C PRO A 193 -12.19 37.69 21.33
N SER A 194 -12.07 38.87 21.94
CA SER A 194 -13.15 39.79 22.15
C SER A 194 -12.72 41.23 21.88
N ILE A 195 -13.68 42.06 21.52
CA ILE A 195 -13.53 43.50 21.35
C ILE A 195 -14.60 44.22 22.18
N THR A 196 -14.24 45.43 22.68
CA THR A 196 -15.18 46.29 23.37
C THR A 196 -15.25 47.64 22.62
N GLU A 197 -16.45 48.01 22.24
CA GLU A 197 -16.72 49.19 21.42
C GLU A 197 -17.83 50.04 22.07
N SER A 198 -17.79 51.34 21.81
CA SER A 198 -18.83 52.31 22.20
C SER A 198 -19.29 53.06 20.96
N PRO A 199 -20.05 52.42 20.09
CA PRO A 199 -20.46 53.03 18.81
C PRO A 199 -21.58 54.08 19.03
N ASP A 200 -21.49 55.21 18.35
CA ASP A 200 -22.54 56.24 18.33
C ASP A 200 -23.75 55.85 17.47
N THR A 201 -23.64 54.80 16.68
CA THR A 201 -24.71 54.25 15.82
C THR A 201 -24.57 52.75 15.72
N THR A 202 -25.63 52.05 15.27
CA THR A 202 -25.56 50.61 15.02
C THR A 202 -24.44 50.27 14.04
N THR A 203 -23.51 49.44 14.48
CA THR A 203 -22.35 48.99 13.72
C THR A 203 -22.36 47.46 13.54
N MET A 204 -21.77 46.97 12.45
CA MET A 204 -21.59 45.54 12.19
C MET A 204 -20.10 45.21 12.27
N HIS A 205 -19.78 44.13 12.97
CA HIS A 205 -18.45 43.54 13.05
C HIS A 205 -18.51 42.11 12.54
N SER A 206 -17.47 41.63 11.83
CA SER A 206 -17.38 40.27 11.31
C SER A 206 -15.97 39.71 11.48
#